data_4809934777ea738d25c8aa0d61df13c4
#
_entry.id   4809934777ea738d25c8aa0d61df13c4
#
_cell.length_a   1.000
_cell.length_b   1.000
_cell.length_c   1.000
_cell.angle_alpha   90.00
_cell.angle_beta   90.00
_cell.angle_gamma   90.00
#
_symmetry.space_group_name_H-M   'P 1'
#
loop_
_entity.id
_entity.type
_entity.pdbx_description
1 polymer ?
#
loop_
_entity_poly.entity_id
_entity_poly.type
_entity_poly.pdbx_seq_one_letter_code
_entity_poly.pdbx_strand_id
1 'polypeptide(L)'
;MVKSCILALATLMPFCSLTYANMRAPSRIDYAPSFSLTVPKASKLTVEKEKLNIDCDYQYCEVQAVYFIRSEISEELAFEFVLPVYTPVEARVTGTLRPTRVAPDKSQTWTIPDWYSRSLPLYQAAFSGSLKTGINIINIKYRQPLTILERSYGYFTDSRSIEQFTYQLGPLKEWALADDFSLQVTLSSLRKRPERDGGWSLLRSRAISCFAPGQVLENDSDHLNLMLTFGKIFPDSLVCQAGDRDLLDNTE
;
A
#
# COMPACT_ATOMS: atom_id res chain seq x y z
N MET A 1 -35.75 -49.61 67.90
CA MET A 1 -34.67 -49.75 66.91
C MET A 1 -35.17 -49.08 65.63
N VAL A 2 -34.84 -47.84 65.47
CA VAL A 2 -35.19 -47.06 64.28
C VAL A 2 -33.93 -46.82 63.49
N LYS A 3 -33.85 -47.37 62.23
CA LYS A 3 -32.74 -47.17 61.34
C LYS A 3 -33.00 -45.91 60.50
N SER A 4 -32.19 -44.89 60.73
CA SER A 4 -32.16 -43.67 59.93
C SER A 4 -31.47 -43.95 58.59
N CYS A 5 -32.19 -43.81 57.47
CA CYS A 5 -31.63 -43.72 56.14
C CYS A 5 -31.25 -42.26 55.86
N ILE A 6 -29.97 -42.00 55.75
CA ILE A 6 -29.44 -40.70 55.27
C ILE A 6 -29.44 -40.76 53.76
N LEU A 7 -30.28 -39.95 53.14
CA LEU A 7 -30.32 -39.77 51.69
C LEU A 7 -29.27 -38.68 51.33
N ALA A 8 -28.18 -39.13 50.70
CA ALA A 8 -27.19 -38.21 50.16
C ALA A 8 -27.67 -37.62 48.82
N LEU A 9 -28.06 -36.37 48.84
CA LEU A 9 -28.41 -35.61 47.65
C LEU A 9 -27.12 -35.14 46.98
N ALA A 10 -26.68 -35.88 45.96
CA ALA A 10 -25.57 -35.46 45.12
C ALA A 10 -26.07 -34.31 44.19
N THR A 11 -25.72 -33.11 44.50
CA THR A 11 -25.93 -31.93 43.62
C THR A 11 -25.04 -32.06 42.42
N LEU A 12 -25.58 -32.48 41.27
CA LEU A 12 -24.98 -32.28 39.98
C LEU A 12 -24.92 -30.78 39.67
N MET A 13 -23.76 -30.15 39.87
CA MET A 13 -23.50 -28.85 39.29
C MET A 13 -23.28 -29.05 37.79
N PRO A 14 -24.09 -28.40 36.93
CA PRO A 14 -23.74 -28.37 35.51
C PRO A 14 -22.45 -27.53 35.38
N PHE A 15 -21.35 -28.17 35.00
CA PHE A 15 -20.19 -27.50 34.50
C PHE A 15 -20.61 -26.74 33.21
N CYS A 16 -21.01 -25.47 33.39
CA CYS A 16 -21.00 -24.53 32.26
C CYS A 16 -19.56 -24.44 31.76
N SER A 17 -19.20 -25.27 30.81
CA SER A 17 -18.02 -25.06 30.00
C SER A 17 -18.21 -23.72 29.30
N LEU A 18 -17.56 -22.69 29.84
CA LEU A 18 -17.33 -21.45 29.14
C LEU A 18 -16.57 -21.80 27.86
N THR A 19 -17.31 -22.07 26.79
CA THR A 19 -16.75 -22.03 25.45
C THR A 19 -16.30 -20.60 25.24
N TYR A 20 -15.03 -20.36 25.46
CA TYR A 20 -14.37 -19.17 24.92
C TYR A 20 -14.58 -19.25 23.41
N ALA A 21 -15.53 -18.44 22.91
CA ALA A 21 -15.58 -18.17 21.49
C ALA A 21 -14.21 -17.63 21.14
N ASN A 22 -13.42 -18.43 20.45
CA ASN A 22 -12.13 -18.01 19.89
C ASN A 22 -12.43 -16.84 18.93
N MET A 23 -12.39 -15.62 19.43
CA MET A 23 -12.16 -14.47 18.60
C MET A 23 -10.85 -14.75 17.87
N ARG A 24 -10.93 -15.05 16.58
CA ARG A 24 -9.74 -15.07 15.76
C ARG A 24 -9.13 -13.68 15.90
N ALA A 25 -7.91 -13.64 16.41
CA ALA A 25 -7.13 -12.43 16.39
C ALA A 25 -7.15 -11.86 14.97
N PRO A 26 -7.32 -10.55 14.78
CA PRO A 26 -7.32 -9.94 13.47
C PRO A 26 -6.06 -10.37 12.73
N SER A 27 -6.24 -10.99 11.57
CA SER A 27 -5.11 -11.46 10.78
C SER A 27 -4.50 -10.25 10.06
N ARG A 28 -3.33 -9.83 10.51
CA ARG A 28 -2.51 -8.88 9.78
C ARG A 28 -1.98 -9.54 8.51
N ILE A 29 -2.20 -8.89 7.38
CA ILE A 29 -1.62 -9.28 6.09
C ILE A 29 -0.67 -8.15 5.71
N ASP A 30 0.62 -8.48 5.63
CA ASP A 30 1.65 -7.51 5.28
C ASP A 30 2.16 -7.77 3.87
N TYR A 31 2.40 -6.66 3.15
CA TYR A 31 3.11 -6.66 1.89
C TYR A 31 4.29 -5.68 1.97
N ALA A 32 5.34 -5.97 1.23
CA ALA A 32 6.41 -5.00 1.04
C ALA A 32 5.90 -3.76 0.29
N PRO A 33 6.56 -2.59 0.41
CA PRO A 33 6.24 -1.43 -0.42
C PRO A 33 6.66 -1.66 -1.88
N SER A 34 6.10 -0.89 -2.81
CA SER A 34 6.72 -0.68 -4.11
C SER A 34 7.69 0.51 -4.07
N PHE A 35 8.54 0.60 -5.07
CA PHE A 35 9.62 1.58 -5.12
C PHE A 35 9.54 2.40 -6.40
N SER A 36 10.01 3.63 -6.34
CA SER A 36 10.21 4.48 -7.52
C SER A 36 11.19 3.85 -8.52
N LEU A 37 11.10 4.33 -9.75
CA LEU A 37 11.99 3.92 -10.84
C LEU A 37 13.45 4.21 -10.54
N THR A 38 14.34 3.29 -10.91
CA THR A 38 15.79 3.45 -10.85
C THR A 38 16.40 3.41 -12.24
N VAL A 39 17.52 4.09 -12.41
CA VAL A 39 18.34 4.06 -13.62
C VAL A 39 19.82 3.93 -13.27
N PRO A 40 20.66 3.53 -14.24
CA PRO A 40 22.10 3.53 -14.06
C PRO A 40 22.64 4.92 -13.68
N LYS A 41 23.49 5.00 -12.66
CA LYS A 41 24.06 6.28 -12.13
C LYS A 41 24.85 7.13 -13.15
N ALA A 42 25.23 6.55 -14.27
CA ALA A 42 26.04 7.22 -15.32
C ALA A 42 25.19 7.95 -16.37
N SER A 43 23.88 7.93 -16.27
CA SER A 43 23.01 8.55 -17.28
C SER A 43 22.94 10.07 -17.11
N LYS A 44 22.97 10.79 -18.25
CA LYS A 44 22.75 12.25 -18.31
C LYS A 44 21.27 12.58 -18.35
N LEU A 45 20.56 12.14 -17.34
CA LEU A 45 19.12 12.29 -17.23
C LEU A 45 18.76 13.23 -16.07
N THR A 46 17.76 14.06 -16.30
CA THR A 46 17.18 14.94 -15.28
C THR A 46 15.68 14.71 -15.22
N VAL A 47 15.14 14.40 -14.05
CA VAL A 47 13.70 14.28 -13.83
C VAL A 47 13.13 15.69 -13.62
N GLU A 48 12.23 16.09 -14.48
CA GLU A 48 11.54 17.38 -14.36
C GLU A 48 10.28 17.27 -13.50
N LYS A 49 9.57 16.15 -13.67
CA LYS A 49 8.31 15.93 -12.97
C LYS A 49 8.02 14.45 -12.81
N GLU A 50 7.41 14.10 -11.67
CA GLU A 50 6.72 12.82 -11.49
C GLU A 50 5.25 13.04 -11.14
N LYS A 51 4.37 12.24 -11.74
CA LYS A 51 2.98 12.11 -11.34
C LYS A 51 2.74 10.68 -10.90
N LEU A 52 2.34 10.51 -9.66
CA LEU A 52 1.99 9.23 -9.07
C LEU A 52 0.48 9.22 -8.81
N ASN A 53 -0.25 8.47 -9.64
CA ASN A 53 -1.68 8.28 -9.47
C ASN A 53 -1.92 6.89 -8.86
N ILE A 54 -2.66 6.85 -7.78
CA ILE A 54 -2.95 5.66 -6.99
C ILE A 54 -4.46 5.57 -6.84
N ASP A 55 -5.07 4.55 -7.43
CA ASP A 55 -6.52 4.29 -7.35
C ASP A 55 -6.75 2.95 -6.64
N CYS A 56 -7.28 3.00 -5.43
CA CYS A 56 -7.39 1.84 -4.56
C CYS A 56 -8.82 1.30 -4.47
N ASP A 57 -8.97 -0.01 -4.53
CA ASP A 57 -10.13 -0.74 -4.05
C ASP A 57 -9.83 -1.35 -2.66
N TYR A 58 -10.61 -2.33 -2.19
CA TYR A 58 -10.41 -2.96 -0.87
C TYR A 58 -9.22 -3.90 -0.77
N GLN A 59 -8.65 -4.29 -1.88
CA GLN A 59 -7.62 -5.34 -1.93
C GLN A 59 -6.37 -4.88 -2.63
N TYR A 60 -6.53 -3.99 -3.61
CA TYR A 60 -5.46 -3.57 -4.50
C TYR A 60 -5.54 -2.09 -4.78
N CYS A 61 -4.38 -1.51 -5.07
CA CYS A 61 -4.28 -0.21 -5.73
C CYS A 61 -3.79 -0.40 -7.17
N GLU A 62 -4.44 0.26 -8.12
CA GLU A 62 -3.84 0.53 -9.43
C GLU A 62 -2.88 1.70 -9.27
N VAL A 63 -1.62 1.46 -9.56
CA VAL A 63 -0.56 2.46 -9.47
C VAL A 63 -0.14 2.84 -10.87
N GLN A 64 -0.13 4.14 -11.14
CA GLN A 64 0.40 4.71 -12.36
C GLN A 64 1.44 5.78 -12.03
N ALA A 65 2.70 5.51 -12.34
CA ALA A 65 3.79 6.46 -12.21
C ALA A 65 4.16 7.00 -13.59
N VAL A 66 4.16 8.33 -13.74
CA VAL A 66 4.50 9.03 -14.98
C VAL A 66 5.66 9.98 -14.72
N TYR A 67 6.81 9.66 -15.33
CA TYR A 67 8.03 10.45 -15.21
C TYR A 67 8.21 11.30 -16.47
N PHE A 68 8.51 12.57 -16.28
CA PHE A 68 8.96 13.49 -17.33
C PHE A 68 10.46 13.66 -17.18
N ILE A 69 11.21 13.10 -18.11
CA ILE A 69 12.67 12.99 -18.03
C ILE A 69 13.29 13.73 -19.19
N ARG A 70 14.14 14.68 -18.90
CA ARG A 70 15.01 15.33 -19.90
C ARG A 70 16.26 14.49 -20.11
N SER A 71 16.56 14.16 -21.36
CA SER A 71 17.83 13.56 -21.76
C SER A 71 18.63 14.56 -22.61
N GLU A 72 19.92 14.65 -22.36
CA GLU A 72 20.83 15.46 -23.17
C GLU A 72 21.24 14.77 -24.46
N ILE A 73 21.15 13.45 -24.50
CA ILE A 73 21.56 12.62 -25.64
C ILE A 73 20.46 11.61 -25.96
N SER A 74 20.51 11.08 -27.20
CA SER A 74 19.67 9.92 -27.55
C SER A 74 20.40 8.63 -27.19
N GLU A 75 19.77 7.83 -26.32
CA GLU A 75 20.37 6.60 -25.81
C GLU A 75 19.29 5.55 -25.51
N GLU A 76 19.70 4.29 -25.50
CA GLU A 76 18.84 3.20 -25.00
C GLU A 76 19.26 2.83 -23.58
N LEU A 77 18.29 2.82 -22.68
CA LEU A 77 18.52 2.57 -21.26
C LEU A 77 17.65 1.42 -20.74
N ALA A 78 18.19 0.74 -19.75
CA ALA A 78 17.44 -0.19 -18.92
C ALA A 78 16.90 0.53 -17.70
N PHE A 79 15.64 0.27 -17.37
CA PHE A 79 14.92 0.81 -16.23
C PHE A 79 14.47 -0.34 -15.33
N GLU A 80 14.58 -0.14 -14.05
CA GLU A 80 14.22 -1.13 -13.05
C GLU A 80 13.43 -0.48 -11.90
N PHE A 81 12.54 -1.26 -11.31
CA PHE A 81 11.85 -0.88 -10.07
C PHE A 81 11.41 -2.13 -9.32
N VAL A 82 11.09 -1.96 -8.03
CA VAL A 82 10.79 -3.06 -7.13
C VAL A 82 9.31 -3.10 -6.82
N LEU A 83 8.76 -4.30 -6.77
CA LEU A 83 7.35 -4.59 -6.52
C LEU A 83 7.20 -5.51 -5.31
N PRO A 84 6.11 -5.38 -4.54
CA PRO A 84 5.84 -6.24 -3.38
C PRO A 84 5.39 -7.65 -3.74
N VAL A 85 4.85 -7.83 -4.94
CA VAL A 85 4.33 -9.11 -5.44
C VAL A 85 4.58 -9.25 -6.93
N TYR A 86 4.52 -10.48 -7.42
CA TYR A 86 4.47 -10.70 -8.85
C TYR A 86 3.16 -10.13 -9.43
N THR A 87 3.27 -9.16 -10.30
CA THR A 87 2.15 -8.54 -11.00
C THR A 87 2.56 -8.16 -12.42
N PRO A 88 1.66 -8.27 -13.40
CA PRO A 88 1.92 -7.72 -14.73
C PRO A 88 2.17 -6.21 -14.67
N VAL A 89 3.14 -5.77 -15.43
CA VAL A 89 3.52 -4.36 -15.55
C VAL A 89 3.36 -3.91 -16.98
N GLU A 90 2.66 -2.80 -17.18
CA GLU A 90 2.64 -2.07 -18.44
C GLU A 90 3.62 -0.91 -18.35
N ALA A 91 4.68 -0.92 -19.18
CA ALA A 91 5.62 0.17 -19.29
C ALA A 91 5.57 0.77 -20.69
N ARG A 92 5.52 2.10 -20.78
CA ARG A 92 5.57 2.85 -22.02
C ARG A 92 6.67 3.89 -21.95
N VAL A 93 7.48 3.97 -22.99
CA VAL A 93 8.49 5.00 -23.15
C VAL A 93 8.11 5.86 -24.35
N THR A 94 7.83 7.13 -24.10
CA THR A 94 7.38 8.11 -25.11
C THR A 94 6.22 7.55 -25.96
N GLY A 95 5.21 6.96 -25.28
CA GLY A 95 4.02 6.38 -25.87
C GLY A 95 4.18 4.94 -26.38
N THR A 96 5.37 4.44 -26.60
CA THR A 96 5.62 3.09 -27.11
C THR A 96 5.63 2.07 -25.98
N LEU A 97 4.76 1.03 -26.09
CA LEU A 97 4.75 -0.10 -25.15
C LEU A 97 6.08 -0.86 -25.19
N ARG A 98 6.60 -1.21 -24.02
CA ARG A 98 7.85 -1.95 -23.87
C ARG A 98 7.62 -3.30 -23.20
N PRO A 99 8.22 -4.37 -23.71
CA PRO A 99 8.21 -5.64 -23.00
C PRO A 99 8.80 -5.47 -21.60
N THR A 100 8.09 -5.95 -20.59
CA THR A 100 8.51 -5.87 -19.20
C THR A 100 8.74 -7.27 -18.64
N ARG A 101 9.90 -7.48 -18.02
CA ARG A 101 10.22 -8.71 -17.31
C ARG A 101 10.02 -8.48 -15.82
N VAL A 102 9.21 -9.30 -15.18
CA VAL A 102 9.05 -9.34 -13.73
C VAL A 102 9.63 -10.66 -13.21
N ALA A 103 10.53 -10.57 -12.25
CA ALA A 103 11.19 -11.75 -11.65
C ALA A 103 11.39 -11.54 -10.14
N PRO A 104 11.46 -12.62 -9.34
CA PRO A 104 11.83 -12.51 -7.94
C PRO A 104 13.19 -11.82 -7.79
N ASP A 105 13.27 -10.82 -6.93
CA ASP A 105 14.55 -10.23 -6.53
C ASP A 105 15.17 -11.13 -5.46
N LYS A 106 16.26 -11.79 -5.83
CA LYS A 106 17.00 -12.67 -4.91
C LYS A 106 18.02 -11.94 -4.05
N SER A 107 18.30 -10.69 -4.39
CA SER A 107 19.32 -9.88 -3.72
C SER A 107 18.76 -9.08 -2.55
N GLN A 108 17.46 -8.84 -2.54
CA GLN A 108 16.80 -8.00 -1.56
C GLN A 108 15.56 -8.67 -1.00
N THR A 109 15.31 -8.37 0.27
CA THR A 109 14.08 -8.71 0.97
C THR A 109 13.64 -7.49 1.77
N TRP A 110 12.35 -7.34 1.96
CA TRP A 110 11.81 -6.33 2.85
C TRP A 110 11.61 -6.93 4.24
N THR A 111 12.29 -6.37 5.25
CA THR A 111 12.11 -6.80 6.64
C THR A 111 11.07 -5.92 7.32
N ILE A 112 10.01 -6.55 7.83
CA ILE A 112 9.01 -5.87 8.64
C ILE A 112 9.61 -5.71 10.03
N PRO A 113 9.67 -4.49 10.58
CA PRO A 113 10.11 -4.24 11.95
C PRO A 113 9.01 -4.67 12.93
N ASP A 114 8.78 -5.96 13.06
CA ASP A 114 7.91 -6.55 14.06
C ASP A 114 8.72 -7.47 15.00
N TRP A 115 8.06 -8.02 16.02
CA TRP A 115 8.68 -8.92 16.99
C TRP A 115 9.35 -10.15 16.37
N TYR A 116 8.94 -10.53 15.17
CA TYR A 116 9.39 -11.73 14.46
C TYR A 116 10.38 -11.42 13.34
N SER A 117 10.62 -10.14 13.04
CA SER A 117 11.51 -9.68 11.96
C SER A 117 11.28 -10.44 10.65
N ARG A 118 10.03 -10.54 10.25
CA ARG A 118 9.64 -11.29 9.06
C ARG A 118 10.19 -10.64 7.79
N SER A 119 10.77 -11.47 6.93
CA SER A 119 11.24 -11.03 5.62
C SER A 119 10.19 -11.34 4.55
N LEU A 120 9.85 -10.36 3.76
CA LEU A 120 8.94 -10.47 2.62
C LEU A 120 9.74 -10.50 1.31
N PRO A 121 9.34 -11.36 0.36
CA PRO A 121 9.97 -11.37 -0.95
C PRO A 121 9.69 -10.08 -1.70
N LEU A 122 10.64 -9.68 -2.53
CA LEU A 122 10.51 -8.60 -3.48
C LEU A 122 10.59 -9.12 -4.90
N TYR A 123 10.05 -8.37 -5.85
CA TYR A 123 10.11 -8.67 -7.27
C TYR A 123 10.69 -7.46 -8.00
N GLN A 124 11.59 -7.72 -8.93
CA GLN A 124 12.15 -6.71 -9.78
C GLN A 124 11.41 -6.70 -11.11
N ALA A 125 10.94 -5.54 -11.52
CA ALA A 125 10.43 -5.29 -12.86
C ALA A 125 11.47 -4.53 -13.66
N ALA A 126 11.78 -5.01 -14.86
CA ALA A 126 12.77 -4.41 -15.74
C ALA A 126 12.23 -4.27 -17.15
N PHE A 127 12.57 -3.16 -17.82
CA PHE A 127 12.28 -2.90 -19.22
C PHE A 127 13.34 -2.00 -19.83
N SER A 128 13.44 -1.98 -21.16
CA SER A 128 14.33 -1.09 -21.88
C SER A 128 13.57 -0.06 -22.70
N GLY A 129 14.16 1.10 -22.90
CA GLY A 129 13.56 2.14 -23.73
C GLY A 129 14.58 3.09 -24.32
N SER A 130 14.35 3.47 -25.58
CA SER A 130 15.15 4.49 -26.26
C SER A 130 14.63 5.87 -25.89
N LEU A 131 15.47 6.67 -25.29
CA LEU A 131 15.22 8.09 -25.05
C LEU A 131 15.77 8.92 -26.20
N LYS A 132 15.10 10.02 -26.46
CA LYS A 132 15.56 11.04 -27.43
C LYS A 132 16.06 12.25 -26.66
N THR A 133 16.91 13.04 -27.29
CA THR A 133 17.29 14.36 -26.75
C THR A 133 16.02 15.20 -26.51
N GLY A 134 15.93 15.82 -25.34
CA GLY A 134 14.76 16.56 -24.88
C GLY A 134 13.90 15.77 -23.91
N ILE A 135 12.64 16.12 -23.82
CA ILE A 135 11.69 15.52 -22.86
C ILE A 135 11.19 14.17 -23.34
N ASN A 136 11.30 13.18 -22.47
CA ASN A 136 10.76 11.84 -22.66
C ASN A 136 9.75 11.56 -21.55
N ILE A 137 8.74 10.76 -21.86
CA ILE A 137 7.72 10.36 -20.90
C ILE A 137 7.82 8.86 -20.67
N ILE A 138 8.06 8.46 -19.41
CA ILE A 138 7.98 7.07 -18.99
C ILE A 138 6.72 6.91 -18.20
N ASN A 139 5.87 6.00 -18.62
CA ASN A 139 4.60 5.67 -17.94
C ASN A 139 4.63 4.20 -17.54
N ILE A 140 4.46 3.94 -16.24
CA ILE A 140 4.45 2.61 -15.65
C ILE A 140 3.10 2.41 -14.97
N LYS A 141 2.45 1.29 -15.27
CA LYS A 141 1.17 0.92 -14.66
C LYS A 141 1.22 -0.52 -14.15
N TYR A 142 0.77 -0.73 -12.90
CA TYR A 142 0.69 -2.04 -12.26
C TYR A 142 -0.35 -2.06 -11.14
N ARG A 143 -0.62 -3.25 -10.58
CA ARG A 143 -1.47 -3.41 -9.40
C ARG A 143 -0.63 -3.83 -8.20
N GLN A 144 -0.91 -3.22 -7.05
CA GLN A 144 -0.28 -3.52 -5.77
C GLN A 144 -1.33 -3.93 -4.75
N PRO A 145 -1.15 -5.05 -4.02
CA PRO A 145 -2.04 -5.40 -2.91
C PRO A 145 -1.85 -4.44 -1.74
N LEU A 146 -2.92 -4.25 -0.99
CA LEU A 146 -2.93 -3.47 0.23
C LEU A 146 -2.53 -4.32 1.42
N THR A 147 -1.66 -3.80 2.28
CA THR A 147 -1.42 -4.36 3.61
C THR A 147 -2.67 -4.17 4.45
N ILE A 148 -3.11 -5.21 5.15
CA ILE A 148 -4.23 -5.14 6.07
C ILE A 148 -3.66 -5.08 7.48
N LEU A 149 -3.79 -3.93 8.12
CA LEU A 149 -3.27 -3.69 9.46
C LEU A 149 -4.20 -4.23 10.54
N GLU A 150 -5.48 -3.98 10.39
CA GLU A 150 -6.49 -4.39 11.34
C GLU A 150 -7.75 -4.87 10.62
N ARG A 151 -8.37 -5.92 11.16
CA ARG A 151 -9.71 -6.36 10.80
C ARG A 151 -10.51 -6.62 12.06
N SER A 152 -11.61 -5.90 12.21
CA SER A 152 -12.57 -6.16 13.25
C SER A 152 -13.75 -6.92 12.66
N TYR A 153 -14.14 -8.03 13.32
CA TYR A 153 -15.32 -8.81 12.95
C TYR A 153 -16.38 -8.62 14.03
N GLY A 154 -17.48 -7.96 13.70
CA GLY A 154 -18.64 -7.89 14.59
C GLY A 154 -19.43 -9.20 14.57
N TYR A 155 -20.06 -9.53 15.68
CA TYR A 155 -20.88 -10.76 15.83
C TYR A 155 -22.09 -10.79 14.88
N PHE A 156 -22.59 -9.62 14.47
CA PHE A 156 -23.74 -9.43 13.58
C PHE A 156 -23.50 -8.36 12.51
N THR A 157 -22.29 -7.89 12.34
CA THR A 157 -22.00 -6.71 11.52
C THR A 157 -20.73 -6.91 10.69
N ASP A 158 -20.61 -6.01 9.79
CA ASP A 158 -19.56 -5.82 8.81
C ASP A 158 -18.16 -5.96 9.37
N SER A 159 -17.31 -6.68 8.66
CA SER A 159 -15.88 -6.65 8.92
C SER A 159 -15.35 -5.24 8.63
N ARG A 160 -14.60 -4.69 9.60
CA ARG A 160 -13.92 -3.39 9.49
C ARG A 160 -12.45 -3.64 9.26
N SER A 161 -11.82 -2.82 8.46
CA SER A 161 -10.39 -2.97 8.18
C SER A 161 -9.74 -1.61 7.98
N ILE A 162 -8.45 -1.57 8.32
CA ILE A 162 -7.53 -0.53 7.89
C ILE A 162 -6.63 -1.17 6.83
N GLU A 163 -6.68 -0.62 5.63
CA GLU A 163 -5.81 -0.98 4.52
C GLU A 163 -4.70 0.05 4.38
N GLN A 164 -3.47 -0.40 4.16
CA GLN A 164 -2.32 0.47 4.00
C GLN A 164 -1.66 0.25 2.64
N PHE A 165 -1.39 1.36 1.98
CA PHE A 165 -0.53 1.45 0.82
C PHE A 165 0.80 2.09 1.22
N THR A 166 1.91 1.52 0.77
CA THR A 166 3.25 2.10 1.01
C THR A 166 4.02 2.16 -0.30
N TYR A 167 4.61 3.32 -0.57
CA TYR A 167 5.43 3.58 -1.74
C TYR A 167 6.75 4.23 -1.34
N GLN A 168 7.87 3.66 -1.78
CA GLN A 168 9.21 4.16 -1.49
C GLN A 168 9.64 5.19 -2.54
N LEU A 169 9.86 6.40 -2.13
CA LEU A 169 10.32 7.52 -2.95
C LEU A 169 11.86 7.69 -2.91
N GLY A 170 12.51 6.97 -1.98
CA GLY A 170 13.97 7.05 -1.83
C GLY A 170 14.77 6.93 -3.13
N PRO A 171 14.48 5.95 -4.02
CA PRO A 171 15.17 5.83 -5.29
C PRO A 171 15.09 7.07 -6.19
N LEU A 172 14.01 7.83 -6.13
CA LEU A 172 13.87 9.08 -6.88
C LEU A 172 14.88 10.14 -6.45
N LYS A 173 15.32 10.13 -5.19
CA LYS A 173 16.36 11.04 -4.68
C LYS A 173 17.74 10.78 -5.25
N GLU A 174 17.95 9.60 -5.84
CA GLU A 174 19.22 9.26 -6.50
C GLU A 174 19.35 9.85 -7.91
N TRP A 175 18.25 10.39 -8.46
CA TRP A 175 18.23 11.04 -9.76
C TRP A 175 18.70 12.49 -9.67
N ALA A 176 19.20 13.02 -10.79
CA ALA A 176 19.30 14.47 -10.95
C ALA A 176 17.87 15.03 -11.10
N LEU A 177 17.48 15.94 -10.21
CA LEU A 177 16.18 16.62 -10.25
C LEU A 177 16.34 18.03 -10.82
N ALA A 178 15.44 18.44 -11.71
CA ALA A 178 15.38 19.79 -12.25
C ALA A 178 15.17 20.82 -11.13
N ASP A 179 15.52 22.09 -11.36
CA ASP A 179 15.38 23.13 -10.34
C ASP A 179 13.92 23.40 -9.97
N ASP A 180 13.03 23.24 -10.93
CA ASP A 180 11.58 23.35 -10.80
C ASP A 180 10.89 21.98 -10.67
N PHE A 181 11.63 20.95 -10.25
CA PHE A 181 11.07 19.61 -10.07
C PHE A 181 9.81 19.62 -9.22
N SER A 182 8.83 18.83 -9.64
CA SER A 182 7.61 18.59 -8.88
C SER A 182 7.20 17.13 -8.86
N LEU A 183 6.91 16.61 -7.67
CA LEU A 183 6.26 15.32 -7.45
C LEU A 183 4.80 15.58 -7.08
N GLN A 184 3.89 15.13 -7.92
CA GLN A 184 2.45 15.20 -7.68
C GLN A 184 1.91 13.81 -7.41
N VAL A 185 1.34 13.59 -6.23
CA VAL A 185 0.71 12.34 -5.83
C VAL A 185 -0.79 12.57 -5.75
N THR A 186 -1.54 11.75 -6.48
CA THR A 186 -2.99 11.70 -6.38
C THR A 186 -3.38 10.32 -5.88
N LEU A 187 -4.06 10.27 -4.75
CA LEU A 187 -4.61 9.06 -4.20
C LEU A 187 -6.13 9.16 -4.24
N SER A 188 -6.76 8.21 -4.89
CA SER A 188 -8.19 7.98 -4.81
C SER A 188 -8.45 6.64 -4.12
N SER A 189 -9.31 6.67 -3.12
CA SER A 189 -9.77 5.46 -2.47
C SER A 189 -11.27 5.39 -2.58
N LEU A 190 -11.70 4.34 -3.22
CA LEU A 190 -12.92 3.65 -2.94
C LEU A 190 -14.19 4.10 -3.57
N ARG A 191 -14.44 3.34 -4.53
CA ARG A 191 -15.82 2.95 -4.81
C ARG A 191 -16.39 2.27 -3.58
N LYS A 192 -17.64 2.63 -3.25
CA LYS A 192 -18.42 2.00 -2.17
C LYS A 192 -18.23 0.49 -2.20
N ARG A 193 -18.04 -0.10 -1.03
CA ARG A 193 -18.10 -1.55 -0.87
C ARG A 193 -19.33 -2.09 -1.59
N PRO A 194 -19.24 -3.13 -2.43
CA PRO A 194 -20.44 -3.74 -2.97
C PRO A 194 -21.35 -4.13 -1.81
N GLU A 195 -22.64 -3.84 -1.92
CA GLU A 195 -23.70 -3.99 -0.90
C GLU A 195 -23.89 -5.44 -0.41
N ARG A 196 -22.85 -6.09 0.05
CA ARG A 196 -22.93 -7.39 0.71
C ARG A 196 -23.23 -7.28 2.19
N ASP A 197 -23.11 -6.08 2.72
CA ASP A 197 -23.22 -5.80 4.14
C ASP A 197 -24.54 -5.08 4.37
N GLY A 198 -25.49 -5.77 5.04
CA GLY A 198 -26.84 -5.25 5.27
C GLY A 198 -26.84 -3.85 5.85
N GLY A 199 -27.68 -3.01 5.35
CA GLY A 199 -28.17 -1.65 5.64
C GLY A 199 -27.50 -0.71 6.64
N TRP A 200 -26.60 -1.18 7.48
CA TRP A 200 -25.91 -0.39 8.51
C TRP A 200 -24.60 0.26 8.03
N SER A 201 -24.09 -0.14 6.86
CA SER A 201 -22.86 0.43 6.27
C SER A 201 -23.01 1.89 5.83
N LEU A 202 -24.25 2.37 5.69
CA LEU A 202 -24.57 3.76 5.29
C LEU A 202 -24.17 4.82 6.32
N LEU A 203 -23.90 4.41 7.57
CA LEU A 203 -23.58 5.35 8.67
C LEU A 203 -22.08 5.48 8.92
N ARG A 204 -21.23 4.76 8.19
CA ARG A 204 -19.79 4.77 8.42
C ARG A 204 -19.09 5.51 7.29
N SER A 205 -18.42 6.59 7.65
CA SER A 205 -17.57 7.32 6.74
C SER A 205 -16.20 6.65 6.67
N ARG A 206 -15.75 6.28 5.48
CA ARG A 206 -14.35 5.92 5.24
C ARG A 206 -13.54 7.20 5.02
N ALA A 207 -12.32 7.17 5.50
CA ALA A 207 -11.37 8.26 5.31
C ALA A 207 -10.04 7.73 4.78
N ILE A 208 -9.26 8.60 4.23
CA ILE A 208 -7.87 8.35 3.82
C ILE A 208 -7.00 9.26 4.67
N SER A 209 -5.92 8.71 5.19
CA SER A 209 -4.86 9.46 5.85
C SER A 209 -3.53 9.07 5.23
N CYS A 210 -2.72 10.06 4.87
CA CYS A 210 -1.36 9.82 4.42
C CYS A 210 -0.39 10.50 5.37
N PHE A 211 0.70 9.82 5.64
CA PHE A 211 1.78 10.37 6.44
C PHE A 211 3.13 10.02 5.83
N ALA A 212 4.09 10.87 6.13
CA ALA A 212 5.49 10.62 5.87
C ALA A 212 6.19 10.52 7.22
N PRO A 213 7.25 9.73 7.37
CA PRO A 213 8.01 9.69 8.61
C PRO A 213 8.41 11.10 9.06
N GLY A 214 7.88 11.52 10.22
CA GLY A 214 8.15 12.84 10.79
C GLY A 214 7.27 14.00 10.30
N GLN A 215 6.27 13.74 9.45
CA GLN A 215 5.32 14.77 8.99
C GLN A 215 3.91 14.19 8.92
N VAL A 216 2.98 14.83 9.59
CA VAL A 216 1.55 14.60 9.35
C VAL A 216 1.17 15.43 8.12
N LEU A 217 0.72 14.76 7.07
CA LEU A 217 0.21 15.41 5.89
C LEU A 217 -1.26 15.75 6.17
N GLU A 218 -1.58 17.05 6.25
CA GLU A 218 -2.95 17.46 6.48
C GLU A 218 -3.87 16.89 5.41
N ASN A 219 -4.85 16.14 5.86
CA ASN A 219 -5.90 15.56 5.04
C ASN A 219 -7.19 16.30 5.32
N ASP A 220 -7.87 16.74 4.26
CA ASP A 220 -9.27 17.05 4.37
C ASP A 220 -10.03 15.72 4.47
N SER A 221 -10.35 15.36 5.71
CA SER A 221 -10.80 14.02 6.11
C SER A 221 -12.17 13.59 5.54
N ASP A 222 -12.83 14.47 4.82
CA ASP A 222 -14.13 14.17 4.21
C ASP A 222 -14.03 13.71 2.74
N HIS A 223 -12.82 13.68 2.19
CA HIS A 223 -12.61 13.38 0.77
C HIS A 223 -11.92 12.03 0.59
N LEU A 224 -12.53 11.19 -0.23
CA LEU A 224 -11.95 9.94 -0.74
C LEU A 224 -10.84 10.17 -1.78
N ASN A 225 -10.46 11.43 -1.98
CA ASN A 225 -9.41 11.85 -2.89
C ASN A 225 -8.43 12.76 -2.16
N LEU A 226 -7.16 12.45 -2.28
CA LEU A 226 -6.07 13.23 -1.71
C LEU A 226 -5.11 13.62 -2.82
N MET A 227 -4.66 14.86 -2.81
CA MET A 227 -3.60 15.33 -3.70
C MET A 227 -2.49 15.97 -2.88
N LEU A 228 -1.28 15.46 -3.06
CA LEU A 228 -0.06 15.98 -2.44
C LEU A 228 0.86 16.50 -3.54
N THR A 229 1.56 17.59 -3.25
CA THR A 229 2.57 18.13 -4.16
C THR A 229 3.84 18.44 -3.38
N PHE A 230 4.95 17.92 -3.88
CA PHE A 230 6.28 18.13 -3.30
C PHE A 230 7.19 18.76 -4.36
N GLY A 231 8.12 19.59 -3.91
CA GLY A 231 9.27 20.04 -4.69
C GLY A 231 10.44 19.06 -4.55
N LYS A 232 11.68 19.57 -4.60
CA LYS A 232 12.90 18.75 -4.42
C LYS A 232 13.02 18.10 -3.04
N ILE A 233 12.31 18.63 -2.05
CA ILE A 233 12.27 18.07 -0.69
C ILE A 233 10.98 17.26 -0.57
N PHE A 234 11.11 15.95 -0.48
CA PHE A 234 10.03 15.00 -0.28
C PHE A 234 10.46 13.86 0.64
N PRO A 235 9.52 13.14 1.25
CA PRO A 235 9.83 12.03 2.17
C PRO A 235 10.46 10.84 1.43
N ASP A 236 11.15 9.97 2.18
CA ASP A 236 11.70 8.72 1.64
C ASP A 236 10.61 7.71 1.30
N SER A 237 9.51 7.76 2.04
CA SER A 237 8.36 6.91 1.83
C SER A 237 7.05 7.66 2.02
N LEU A 238 6.05 7.27 1.25
CA LEU A 238 4.67 7.66 1.41
C LEU A 238 3.91 6.47 1.97
N VAL A 239 3.25 6.68 3.12
CA VAL A 239 2.40 5.68 3.76
C VAL A 239 0.99 6.25 3.81
N CYS A 240 0.04 5.56 3.17
CA CYS A 240 -1.35 5.98 3.17
C CYS A 240 -2.22 4.86 3.73
N GLN A 241 -3.14 5.21 4.59
CA GLN A 241 -4.10 4.31 5.19
C GLN A 241 -5.51 4.70 4.76
N ALA A 242 -6.33 3.71 4.51
CA ALA A 242 -7.73 3.87 4.24
C ALA A 242 -8.54 2.94 5.13
N GLY A 243 -9.60 3.44 5.73
CA GLY A 243 -10.41 2.64 6.65
C GLY A 243 -11.61 3.40 7.17
N ASP A 244 -12.33 2.77 8.11
CA ASP A 244 -13.36 3.48 8.84
C ASP A 244 -12.70 4.57 9.68
N ARG A 245 -13.26 5.78 9.64
CA ARG A 245 -12.67 6.97 10.27
C ARG A 245 -12.32 6.77 11.73
N ASP A 246 -13.22 6.14 12.49
CA ASP A 246 -13.02 5.87 13.91
C ASP A 246 -11.91 4.84 14.22
N LEU A 247 -11.48 4.05 13.23
CA LEU A 247 -10.32 3.19 13.36
C LEU A 247 -9.02 3.95 13.04
N LEU A 248 -9.06 4.89 12.09
CA LEU A 248 -7.90 5.71 11.76
C LEU A 248 -7.54 6.69 12.87
N ASP A 249 -8.54 7.26 13.55
CA ASP A 249 -8.36 8.22 14.65
C ASP A 249 -7.75 7.57 15.92
N ASN A 250 -7.75 6.23 16.02
CA ASN A 250 -7.20 5.49 17.18
C ASN A 250 -5.77 4.96 16.95
N THR A 251 -5.11 5.34 15.87
CA THR A 251 -3.74 4.87 15.54
C THR A 251 -2.63 5.85 15.96
N GLU A 252 -2.92 6.77 16.93
CA GLU A 252 -1.91 7.62 17.57
C GLU A 252 -1.07 6.88 18.62
#